data_4711b91f5c4723793ac861845723222c
#
_entry.id   4711b91f5c4723793ac861845723222c
#
_cell.length_a   1.000
_cell.length_b   1.000
_cell.length_c   1.000
_cell.angle_alpha   90.00
_cell.angle_beta   90.00
_cell.angle_gamma   90.00
#
_symmetry.space_group_name_H-M   'P 1'
#
loop_
_entity.id
_entity.type
_entity.pdbx_description
1 polymer ?
#
loop_
_entity_poly.entity_id
_entity_poly.type
_entity_poly.pdbx_seq_one_letter_code
_entity_poly.pdbx_strand_id
1 'polypeptide(L)'
;MLKIAICDDDLGFTGSLENLVLEESQSMGIRVNTDVFSDGKTLLKSIQSGERYGLIFIDIEMEQVDGISAARKIRETDHSVLFIYISGYDKYLKELFEVEPFRFLSKRKRQIIPRLANNRL
;
A
#
# COMPACT_ATOMS: atom_id res chain seq x y z
N MET A 1 9.68 -6.70 -10.54
CA MET A 1 8.56 -5.75 -10.45
C MET A 1 7.89 -5.87 -9.09
N LEU A 2 7.63 -4.75 -8.46
CA LEU A 2 6.96 -4.72 -7.16
C LEU A 2 5.45 -4.65 -7.36
N LYS A 3 4.72 -5.56 -6.75
CA LYS A 3 3.25 -5.53 -6.79
C LYS A 3 2.74 -4.85 -5.54
N ILE A 4 1.86 -3.89 -5.72
CA ILE A 4 1.29 -3.07 -4.64
C ILE A 4 -0.23 -3.18 -4.71
N ALA A 5 -0.85 -3.49 -3.58
CA ALA A 5 -2.31 -3.46 -3.47
C ALA A 5 -2.74 -2.23 -2.69
N ILE A 6 -3.86 -1.67 -3.08
CA ILE A 6 -4.50 -0.56 -2.37
C ILE A 6 -5.93 -0.99 -2.08
N CYS A 7 -6.29 -1.09 -0.82
CA CYS A 7 -7.59 -1.57 -0.39
C CYS A 7 -8.29 -0.54 0.48
N ASP A 8 -9.33 0.10 -0.07
CA ASP A 8 -10.09 1.15 0.61
C ASP A 8 -11.41 1.34 -0.12
N ASP A 9 -12.49 1.53 0.62
CA ASP A 9 -13.80 1.73 0.03
C ASP A 9 -14.04 3.15 -0.47
N ASP A 10 -13.12 4.06 -0.20
CA ASP A 10 -13.15 5.43 -0.72
C ASP A 10 -12.44 5.46 -2.07
N LEU A 11 -13.21 5.39 -3.15
CA LEU A 11 -12.65 5.30 -4.51
C LEU A 11 -11.90 6.56 -4.94
N GLY A 12 -12.31 7.72 -4.45
CA GLY A 12 -11.57 8.95 -4.73
C GLY A 12 -10.18 8.90 -4.12
N PHE A 13 -10.10 8.41 -2.89
CA PHE A 13 -8.82 8.28 -2.20
C PHE A 13 -7.93 7.24 -2.89
N THR A 14 -8.47 6.08 -3.25
CA THR A 14 -7.65 5.04 -3.88
C THR A 14 -7.09 5.50 -5.22
N GLY A 15 -7.89 6.23 -6.00
CA GLY A 15 -7.42 6.75 -7.28
C GLY A 15 -6.29 7.75 -7.11
N SER A 16 -6.41 8.65 -6.14
CA SER A 16 -5.37 9.63 -5.86
C SER A 16 -4.10 8.96 -5.32
N LEU A 17 -4.25 7.99 -4.44
CA LEU A 17 -3.12 7.26 -3.90
C LEU A 17 -2.41 6.46 -4.99
N GLU A 18 -3.16 5.80 -5.85
CA GLU A 18 -2.57 5.05 -6.95
C GLU A 18 -1.75 5.95 -7.87
N ASN A 19 -2.28 7.12 -8.20
CA ASN A 19 -1.56 8.07 -9.03
C ASN A 19 -0.25 8.51 -8.38
N LEU A 20 -0.27 8.79 -7.09
CA LEU A 20 0.94 9.15 -6.36
C LEU A 20 1.96 8.02 -6.32
N VAL A 21 1.49 6.79 -6.09
CA VAL A 21 2.36 5.62 -6.10
C VAL A 21 3.05 5.49 -7.45
N LEU A 22 2.28 5.62 -8.53
CA LEU A 22 2.84 5.49 -9.88
C LEU A 22 3.83 6.61 -10.19
N GLU A 23 3.51 7.85 -9.83
CA GLU A 23 4.40 8.98 -10.06
C GLU A 23 5.71 8.84 -9.28
N GLU A 24 5.62 8.54 -8.00
CA GLU A 24 6.80 8.41 -7.16
C GLU A 24 7.65 7.22 -7.58
N SER A 25 7.03 6.11 -7.92
CA SER A 25 7.76 4.94 -8.38
C SER A 25 8.50 5.22 -9.68
N GLN A 26 7.86 5.92 -10.59
CA GLN A 26 8.49 6.30 -11.85
C GLN A 26 9.69 7.20 -11.61
N SER A 27 9.55 8.17 -10.72
CA SER A 27 10.65 9.07 -10.41
C SER A 27 11.82 8.35 -9.75
N MET A 28 11.56 7.25 -9.05
CA MET A 28 12.60 6.42 -8.43
C MET A 28 13.20 5.38 -9.37
N GLY A 29 12.65 5.23 -10.56
CA GLY A 29 13.05 4.14 -11.44
C GLY A 29 12.62 2.77 -10.97
N ILE A 30 11.57 2.69 -10.16
CA ILE A 30 11.04 1.44 -9.63
C ILE A 30 9.83 1.02 -10.46
N ARG A 31 9.87 -0.20 -10.95
CA ARG A 31 8.74 -0.75 -11.70
C ARG A 31 7.74 -1.34 -10.73
N VAL A 32 6.50 -0.87 -10.81
CA VAL A 32 5.42 -1.33 -9.93
C VAL A 32 4.22 -1.76 -10.76
N ASN A 33 3.42 -2.61 -10.16
CA ASN A 33 2.11 -2.98 -10.67
C ASN A 33 1.13 -2.80 -9.53
N THR A 34 0.05 -2.06 -9.75
CA THR A 34 -0.90 -1.76 -8.70
C THR A 34 -2.24 -2.42 -8.97
N ASP A 35 -2.84 -2.98 -7.92
CA ASP A 35 -4.21 -3.48 -7.94
C ASP A 35 -5.01 -2.74 -6.87
N VAL A 36 -6.21 -2.29 -7.22
CA VAL A 36 -7.06 -1.55 -6.30
C VAL A 36 -8.27 -2.40 -5.94
N PHE A 37 -8.55 -2.48 -4.65
CA PHE A 37 -9.68 -3.23 -4.12
C PHE A 37 -10.57 -2.30 -3.30
N SER A 38 -11.87 -2.42 -3.47
CA SER A 38 -12.83 -1.59 -2.74
C SER A 38 -13.26 -2.19 -1.41
N ASP A 39 -12.86 -3.43 -1.12
CA ASP A 39 -13.18 -4.08 0.16
C ASP A 39 -12.18 -5.18 0.46
N GLY A 40 -12.19 -5.62 1.72
CA GLY A 40 -11.27 -6.65 2.17
C GLY A 40 -11.56 -8.02 1.60
N LYS A 41 -12.82 -8.28 1.26
CA LYS A 41 -13.22 -9.59 0.74
C LYS A 41 -12.61 -9.84 -0.64
N THR A 42 -12.63 -8.85 -1.52
CA THR A 42 -12.03 -9.00 -2.84
C THR A 42 -10.52 -9.09 -2.77
N LEU A 43 -9.90 -8.36 -1.85
CA LEU A 43 -8.46 -8.49 -1.62
C LEU A 43 -8.12 -9.91 -1.17
N LEU A 44 -8.88 -10.45 -0.19
CA LEU A 44 -8.63 -11.81 0.30
C LEU A 44 -8.81 -12.85 -0.80
N LYS A 45 -9.81 -12.68 -1.66
CA LYS A 45 -10.01 -13.57 -2.80
C LYS A 45 -8.80 -13.57 -3.73
N SER A 46 -8.25 -12.40 -3.99
CA SER A 46 -7.06 -12.29 -4.84
C SER A 46 -5.89 -13.06 -4.24
N ILE A 47 -5.66 -12.89 -2.94
CA ILE A 47 -4.59 -13.60 -2.22
C ILE A 47 -4.83 -15.11 -2.28
N GLN A 48 -6.08 -15.53 -2.06
CA GLN A 48 -6.43 -16.96 -2.10
C GLN A 48 -6.24 -17.57 -3.47
N SER A 49 -6.38 -16.77 -4.52
CA SER A 49 -6.17 -17.25 -5.89
C SER A 49 -4.71 -17.30 -6.28
N GLY A 50 -3.80 -16.90 -5.40
CA GLY A 50 -2.37 -17.01 -5.62
C GLY A 50 -1.63 -15.71 -5.81
N GLU A 51 -2.32 -14.57 -5.84
CA GLU A 51 -1.65 -13.28 -5.95
C GLU A 51 -0.84 -12.96 -4.70
N ARG A 52 0.30 -12.33 -4.90
CA ARG A 52 1.16 -11.89 -3.80
C ARG A 52 1.59 -10.46 -4.03
N TYR A 53 1.62 -9.70 -2.96
CA TYR A 53 1.98 -8.28 -3.00
C TYR A 53 3.17 -8.02 -2.07
N GLY A 54 4.05 -7.13 -2.50
CA GLY A 54 5.15 -6.70 -1.63
C GLY A 54 4.70 -5.66 -0.63
N LEU A 55 3.69 -4.87 -0.98
CA LEU A 55 3.18 -3.79 -0.16
C LEU A 55 1.67 -3.71 -0.32
N ILE A 56 0.96 -3.58 0.79
CA ILE A 56 -0.49 -3.41 0.81
C ILE A 56 -0.84 -2.19 1.64
N PHE A 57 -1.44 -1.19 1.00
CA PHE A 57 -2.11 -0.10 1.70
C PHE A 57 -3.52 -0.58 2.01
N ILE A 58 -3.91 -0.55 3.28
CA ILE A 58 -5.20 -1.10 3.66
C ILE A 58 -5.89 -0.21 4.70
N ASP A 59 -7.15 0.14 4.42
CA ASP A 59 -7.97 0.92 5.33
C ASP A 59 -8.41 0.01 6.48
N ILE A 60 -8.20 0.46 7.70
CA ILE A 60 -8.61 -0.29 8.88
C ILE A 60 -10.11 -0.20 9.15
N GLU A 61 -10.77 0.79 8.57
CA GLU A 61 -12.19 1.05 8.81
C GLU A 61 -13.03 0.73 7.57
N MET A 62 -13.24 -0.56 7.30
CA MET A 62 -14.09 -1.00 6.21
C MET A 62 -15.30 -1.76 6.77
N GLU A 63 -16.41 -1.72 6.04
CA GLU A 63 -17.69 -2.19 6.56
C GLU A 63 -17.75 -3.68 6.85
N GLN A 64 -17.33 -4.53 5.93
CA GLN A 64 -17.54 -5.97 6.07
C GLN A 64 -16.39 -6.69 6.72
N VAL A 65 -15.19 -6.51 6.18
CA VAL A 65 -13.98 -7.08 6.75
C VAL A 65 -13.05 -5.92 7.01
N ASP A 66 -12.79 -5.62 8.27
CA ASP A 66 -11.90 -4.52 8.60
C ASP A 66 -10.47 -4.83 8.18
N GLY A 67 -9.66 -3.77 8.00
CA GLY A 67 -8.32 -3.91 7.46
C GLY A 67 -7.39 -4.75 8.33
N ILE A 68 -7.56 -4.68 9.65
CA ILE A 68 -6.70 -5.43 10.56
C ILE A 68 -7.00 -6.93 10.45
N SER A 69 -8.28 -7.30 10.40
CA SER A 69 -8.67 -8.71 10.25
C SER A 69 -8.20 -9.27 8.91
N ALA A 70 -8.34 -8.49 7.84
CA ALA A 70 -7.87 -8.90 6.51
C ALA A 70 -6.35 -9.09 6.52
N ALA A 71 -5.62 -8.15 7.12
CA ALA A 71 -4.16 -8.24 7.19
C ALA A 71 -3.70 -9.46 7.97
N ARG A 72 -4.37 -9.78 9.06
CA ARG A 72 -4.04 -10.97 9.84
C ARG A 72 -4.20 -12.24 9.02
N LYS A 73 -5.29 -12.33 8.25
CA LYS A 73 -5.53 -13.47 7.39
C LYS A 73 -4.48 -13.60 6.31
N ILE A 74 -4.12 -12.49 5.70
CA ILE A 74 -3.06 -12.50 4.69
C ILE A 74 -1.74 -12.92 5.29
N ARG A 75 -1.43 -12.43 6.50
CA ARG A 75 -0.18 -12.76 7.17
C ARG A 75 -0.04 -14.25 7.47
N GLU A 76 -1.14 -14.98 7.57
CA GLU A 76 -1.09 -16.43 7.78
C GLU A 76 -0.41 -17.15 6.61
N THR A 77 -0.53 -16.61 5.39
CA THR A 77 0.04 -17.23 4.21
C THR A 77 1.22 -16.47 3.63
N ASP A 78 1.39 -15.22 4.00
CA ASP A 78 2.48 -14.38 3.48
C ASP A 78 3.09 -13.60 4.64
N HIS A 79 4.27 -14.04 5.07
CA HIS A 79 4.96 -13.42 6.20
C HIS A 79 5.82 -12.23 5.80
N SER A 80 6.00 -12.00 4.50
CA SER A 80 6.94 -10.98 4.02
C SER A 80 6.26 -9.70 3.52
N VAL A 81 4.95 -9.71 3.32
CA VAL A 81 4.25 -8.54 2.81
C VAL A 81 4.28 -7.40 3.85
N LEU A 82 4.50 -6.19 3.38
CA LEU A 82 4.46 -4.99 4.23
C LEU A 82 3.08 -4.37 4.17
N PHE A 83 2.50 -4.11 5.33
CA PHE A 83 1.20 -3.44 5.42
C PHE A 83 1.37 -2.00 5.84
N ILE A 84 0.67 -1.11 5.16
CA ILE A 84 0.54 0.29 5.57
C ILE A 84 -0.94 0.51 5.88
N TYR A 85 -1.22 0.71 7.15
CA TYR A 85 -2.59 0.89 7.61
C TYR A 85 -3.02 2.35 7.42
N ILE A 86 -4.23 2.52 6.91
CA ILE A 86 -4.82 3.82 6.66
C ILE A 86 -6.05 3.98 7.54
N SER A 87 -6.23 5.14 8.12
CA SER A 87 -7.46 5.48 8.84
C SER A 87 -8.03 6.77 8.27
N GLY A 88 -9.22 7.14 8.74
CA GLY A 88 -9.83 8.39 8.30
C GLY A 88 -8.94 9.59 8.53
N TYR A 89 -8.16 9.58 9.60
CA TYR A 89 -7.24 10.68 9.92
C TYR A 89 -5.97 10.64 9.07
N ASP A 90 -5.61 9.48 8.58
CA ASP A 90 -4.37 9.29 7.82
C ASP A 90 -4.58 9.44 6.33
N LYS A 91 -5.77 9.81 5.89
CA LYS A 91 -6.08 9.95 4.46
C LYS A 91 -5.63 11.27 3.88
N TYR A 92 -4.64 11.89 4.47
CA TYR A 92 -3.95 13.02 3.91
C TYR A 92 -2.74 12.50 3.15
N LEU A 93 -2.83 12.50 1.82
CA LEU A 93 -1.84 11.85 0.97
C LEU A 93 -0.41 12.32 1.23
N LYS A 94 -0.23 13.61 1.46
CA LYS A 94 1.11 14.13 1.71
C LYS A 94 1.74 13.46 2.93
N GLU A 95 0.96 13.36 4.02
CA GLU A 95 1.47 12.78 5.25
C GLU A 95 1.69 11.29 5.14
N LEU A 96 0.84 10.61 4.37
CA LEU A 96 1.00 9.19 4.12
C LEU A 96 2.35 8.89 3.46
N PHE A 97 2.77 9.74 2.52
CA PHE A 97 4.04 9.55 1.83
C PHE A 97 5.25 9.98 2.65
N GLU A 98 5.04 10.63 3.77
CA GLU A 98 6.11 10.95 4.70
C GLU A 98 6.44 9.79 5.64
N VAL A 99 5.61 8.75 5.66
CA VAL A 99 5.86 7.57 6.49
C VAL A 99 6.58 6.48 5.70
N GLU A 100 6.63 5.30 6.20
CA GLU A 100 7.55 4.22 5.83
C GLU A 100 7.48 3.60 4.43
N PRO A 101 6.37 3.67 3.64
CA PRO A 101 6.28 2.82 2.45
C PRO A 101 7.38 3.04 1.41
N PHE A 102 7.64 4.29 1.04
CA PHE A 102 8.66 4.56 0.03
C PHE A 102 10.07 4.48 0.59
N ARG A 103 10.20 4.69 1.88
CA ARG A 103 11.46 4.46 2.55
C ARG A 103 11.84 2.98 2.50
N PHE A 104 10.85 2.12 2.70
CA PHE A 104 11.03 0.69 2.55
C PHE A 104 11.45 0.34 1.12
N LEU A 105 10.79 0.91 0.13
CA LEU A 105 11.14 0.69 -1.28
C LEU A 105 12.56 1.15 -1.58
N SER A 106 12.94 2.31 -1.05
CA SER A 106 14.29 2.84 -1.24
C SER A 106 15.34 1.90 -0.71
N LYS A 107 15.11 1.33 0.48
CA LYS A 107 16.04 0.38 1.08
C LYS A 107 16.20 -0.85 0.21
N ARG A 108 15.10 -1.38 -0.32
CA ARG A 108 15.13 -2.57 -1.17
C ARG A 108 15.93 -2.33 -2.45
N LYS A 109 15.82 -1.14 -3.01
CA LYS A 109 16.54 -0.78 -4.24
C LYS A 109 17.92 -0.24 -3.95
N ARG A 110 18.28 -0.07 -2.70
CA ARG A 110 19.54 0.54 -2.29
C ARG A 110 19.68 1.96 -2.83
N GLN A 111 18.57 2.59 -3.12
CA GLN A 111 18.51 3.95 -3.61
C GLN A 111 17.64 4.74 -2.66
N ILE A 112 18.25 5.62 -1.94
CA ILE A 112 17.51 6.49 -1.06
C ILE A 112 16.91 7.59 -1.91
N ILE A 113 15.64 7.87 -1.68
CA ILE A 113 14.97 8.95 -2.37
C ILE A 113 15.06 10.17 -1.46
N PRO A 114 15.95 11.11 -1.77
CA PRO A 114 16.23 12.20 -0.83
C PRO A 114 14.99 13.00 -0.47
N ARG A 115 14.13 13.22 -1.47
CA ARG A 115 12.91 13.98 -1.25
C ARG A 115 12.02 13.36 -0.18
N LEU A 116 11.78 12.05 -0.26
CA LEU A 116 10.94 11.36 0.70
C LEU A 116 11.62 11.21 2.05
N ALA A 117 12.90 10.92 2.04
CA ALA A 117 13.67 10.78 3.26
C ALA A 117 13.68 12.09 4.05
N ASN A 118 13.83 13.21 3.35
CA ASN A 118 13.89 14.53 3.99
C ASN A 118 12.53 14.96 4.51
N ASN A 119 11.46 14.60 3.83
CA ASN A 119 10.12 15.02 4.23
C ASN A 119 9.67 14.36 5.52
N ARG A 120 10.35 13.35 5.95
CA ARG A 120 10.02 12.71 7.23
C ARG A 120 10.45 13.56 8.42
N LEU A 121 11.36 14.43 8.20
CA LEU A 121 11.89 15.26 9.27
C LEU A 121 10.95 16.37 9.67
#